data_064e6697b9cd6662597bd1b672eb49a5
#
_entry.id   064e6697b9cd6662597bd1b672eb49a5
#
_cell.length_a   1.000
_cell.length_b   1.000
_cell.length_c   1.000
_cell.angle_alpha   90.00
_cell.angle_beta   90.00
_cell.angle_gamma   90.00
#
_symmetry.space_group_name_H-M   'P 1'
#
loop_
_entity.id
_entity.type
_entity.pdbx_description
1 polymer ?
#
loop_
_entity_poly.entity_id
_entity_poly.type
_entity_poly.pdbx_seq_one_letter_code
_entity_poly.pdbx_strand_id
1 'polypeptide(L)'
;DAENNEPLIGATVSVSGTTLGTVTDMDGNFVLKLTSSKATLIFKYLGYNEITHQVKGSNTIDLGEVKMSPDAIGLGEVSVIASIIKSDRQTPIPISNVKLAKIEEKIGNLEFPELLKSVPSVYVTRESGGYGDSRINMRGFDSSNLGVLINGVPINGMENGKVYWSNWSGLSDVSQFIQVQRGLGASALGISSVGGTMNMVTKSTEAQKGGSAYFGIGNDGFRKYSVSFSTGLMDNGWAITFMGSLNTGDGYVKGTNYEGWTYFGNISKVINDHHKLSLTAFGAPQWHNQRSTMHYIEDYKNSPDGGRFNNGYGYINGEAVGSGYGYNYYHKPQVSLNHYWTIDEKSTLTTSLYGSMATGGGRRARGAMSNWLTIDNNTGRPKDGAMMT
;
A
#
# COMPACT_ATOMS: atom_id res chain seq x y z
N ASP A 1 23.34 2.17 -21.29
CA ASP A 1 22.49 3.29 -20.91
C ASP A 1 22.75 4.50 -21.83
N ALA A 2 21.68 5.10 -22.37
CA ALA A 2 21.79 6.22 -23.32
C ALA A 2 22.16 7.55 -22.62
N GLU A 3 21.99 7.69 -21.30
CA GLU A 3 22.25 8.93 -20.56
C GLU A 3 23.68 9.02 -20.04
N ASN A 4 24.21 7.91 -19.51
CA ASN A 4 25.50 7.89 -18.84
C ASN A 4 26.56 7.00 -19.54
N ASN A 5 26.18 6.29 -20.60
CA ASN A 5 26.96 5.28 -21.32
C ASN A 5 27.51 4.13 -20.44
N GLU A 6 26.88 3.85 -19.32
CA GLU A 6 27.22 2.69 -18.47
C GLU A 6 26.67 1.38 -19.08
N PRO A 7 27.41 0.26 -18.95
CA PRO A 7 26.91 -1.04 -19.41
C PRO A 7 25.70 -1.50 -18.61
N LEU A 8 24.68 -2.00 -19.30
CA LEU A 8 23.47 -2.58 -18.68
C LEU A 8 23.68 -4.08 -18.46
N ILE A 9 24.04 -4.45 -17.23
CA ILE A 9 24.31 -5.83 -16.82
C ILE A 9 22.99 -6.59 -16.65
N GLY A 10 22.84 -7.75 -17.29
CA GLY A 10 21.64 -8.59 -17.18
C GLY A 10 20.47 -8.10 -18.06
N ALA A 11 20.70 -7.21 -19.01
CA ALA A 11 19.70 -6.87 -20.02
C ALA A 11 19.37 -8.10 -20.87
N THR A 12 18.09 -8.35 -21.09
CA THR A 12 17.64 -9.50 -21.88
C THR A 12 17.62 -9.16 -23.37
N VAL A 13 18.21 -10.03 -24.18
CA VAL A 13 18.16 -9.97 -25.65
C VAL A 13 17.47 -11.23 -26.15
N SER A 14 16.29 -11.09 -26.76
CA SER A 14 15.48 -12.22 -27.24
C SER A 14 15.11 -12.09 -28.71
N VAL A 15 14.85 -13.22 -29.38
CA VAL A 15 14.34 -13.25 -30.76
C VAL A 15 12.83 -13.27 -30.74
N SER A 16 12.22 -12.26 -31.37
CA SER A 16 10.75 -12.13 -31.46
C SER A 16 10.08 -13.41 -31.98
N GLY A 17 9.03 -13.85 -31.29
CA GLY A 17 8.27 -15.04 -31.67
C GLY A 17 8.95 -16.37 -31.37
N THR A 18 10.06 -16.41 -30.63
CA THR A 18 10.77 -17.63 -30.24
C THR A 18 11.11 -17.61 -28.73
N THR A 19 11.61 -18.74 -28.22
CA THR A 19 12.17 -18.85 -26.86
C THR A 19 13.67 -18.62 -26.83
N LEU A 20 14.28 -18.22 -27.94
CA LEU A 20 15.72 -18.00 -28.07
C LEU A 20 16.08 -16.62 -27.48
N GLY A 21 17.03 -16.59 -26.55
CA GLY A 21 17.51 -15.35 -25.96
C GLY A 21 18.80 -15.52 -25.17
N THR A 22 19.39 -14.43 -24.77
CA THR A 22 20.56 -14.32 -23.92
C THR A 22 20.44 -13.10 -23.00
N VAL A 23 21.40 -12.91 -22.10
CA VAL A 23 21.52 -11.72 -21.25
C VAL A 23 22.90 -11.11 -21.41
N THR A 24 23.02 -9.81 -21.13
CA THR A 24 24.30 -9.12 -21.16
C THR A 24 25.15 -9.48 -19.93
N ASP A 25 26.46 -9.55 -20.13
CA ASP A 25 27.48 -9.78 -19.11
C ASP A 25 27.80 -8.51 -18.28
N MET A 26 28.85 -8.58 -17.46
CA MET A 26 29.28 -7.47 -16.58
C MET A 26 29.77 -6.22 -17.34
N ASP A 27 30.19 -6.39 -18.59
CA ASP A 27 30.67 -5.32 -19.48
C ASP A 27 29.55 -4.87 -20.45
N GLY A 28 28.32 -5.41 -20.31
CA GLY A 28 27.19 -5.12 -21.18
C GLY A 28 27.22 -5.85 -22.52
N ASN A 29 28.16 -6.78 -22.75
CA ASN A 29 28.23 -7.55 -23.99
C ASN A 29 27.28 -8.74 -24.00
N PHE A 30 26.86 -9.12 -25.20
CA PHE A 30 26.07 -10.35 -25.40
C PHE A 30 26.47 -11.05 -26.69
N VAL A 31 26.25 -12.35 -26.71
CA VAL A 31 26.37 -13.19 -27.91
C VAL A 31 25.10 -14.03 -28.03
N LEU A 32 24.46 -14.01 -29.21
CA LEU A 32 23.27 -14.77 -29.49
C LEU A 32 23.40 -15.51 -30.83
N LYS A 33 23.26 -16.84 -30.78
CA LYS A 33 23.26 -17.67 -32.02
C LYS A 33 21.88 -17.67 -32.64
N LEU A 34 21.75 -17.14 -33.83
CA LEU A 34 20.49 -17.12 -34.57
C LEU A 34 20.34 -18.39 -35.42
N THR A 35 19.13 -18.92 -35.50
CA THR A 35 18.77 -20.07 -36.32
C THR A 35 18.26 -19.68 -37.72
N SER A 36 18.09 -18.37 -37.94
CA SER A 36 17.58 -17.83 -39.21
C SER A 36 18.45 -16.67 -39.67
N SER A 37 18.58 -16.50 -40.99
CA SER A 37 19.31 -15.36 -41.59
C SER A 37 18.59 -14.01 -41.45
N LYS A 38 17.34 -14.03 -40.96
CA LYS A 38 16.59 -12.81 -40.61
C LYS A 38 15.95 -13.03 -39.26
N ALA A 39 16.17 -12.10 -38.36
CA ALA A 39 15.56 -12.11 -37.02
C ALA A 39 15.25 -10.69 -36.54
N THR A 40 14.25 -10.57 -35.68
CA THR A 40 13.98 -9.34 -34.95
C THR A 40 14.40 -9.57 -33.50
N LEU A 41 15.41 -8.84 -33.07
CA LEU A 41 15.89 -8.88 -31.70
C LEU A 41 15.08 -7.87 -30.86
N ILE A 42 14.73 -8.29 -29.65
CA ILE A 42 14.04 -7.45 -28.66
C ILE A 42 14.97 -7.33 -27.46
N PHE A 43 15.32 -6.09 -27.12
CA PHE A 43 16.14 -5.75 -25.97
C PHE A 43 15.23 -5.25 -24.86
N LYS A 44 15.33 -5.86 -23.67
CA LYS A 44 14.54 -5.51 -22.50
C LYS A 44 15.45 -5.38 -21.28
N TYR A 45 15.27 -4.31 -20.55
CA TYR A 45 15.89 -4.12 -19.25
C TYR A 45 14.93 -3.41 -18.30
N LEU A 46 14.94 -3.78 -17.03
CA LEU A 46 14.01 -3.23 -16.06
C LEU A 46 14.23 -1.72 -15.89
N GLY A 47 13.21 -0.92 -16.17
CA GLY A 47 13.29 0.54 -16.10
C GLY A 47 13.80 1.21 -17.37
N TYR A 48 13.84 0.49 -18.51
CA TYR A 48 14.25 1.01 -19.81
C TYR A 48 13.22 0.71 -20.89
N ASN A 49 13.15 1.60 -21.88
CA ASN A 49 12.31 1.39 -23.05
C ASN A 49 12.75 0.17 -23.83
N GLU A 50 11.81 -0.67 -24.25
CA GLU A 50 12.08 -1.80 -25.11
C GLU A 50 12.59 -1.33 -26.48
N ILE A 51 13.69 -1.90 -26.96
CA ILE A 51 14.25 -1.63 -28.28
C ILE A 51 14.07 -2.87 -29.16
N THR A 52 13.66 -2.63 -30.40
CA THR A 52 13.54 -3.66 -31.42
C THR A 52 14.56 -3.41 -32.53
N HIS A 53 15.40 -4.40 -32.85
CA HIS A 53 16.41 -4.31 -33.90
C HIS A 53 16.27 -5.45 -34.90
N GLN A 54 16.15 -5.13 -36.18
CA GLN A 54 16.10 -6.14 -37.24
C GLN A 54 17.50 -6.49 -37.72
N VAL A 55 17.85 -7.77 -37.72
CA VAL A 55 19.10 -8.29 -38.21
C VAL A 55 18.89 -9.15 -39.46
N LYS A 56 19.80 -9.00 -40.43
CA LYS A 56 19.80 -9.79 -41.70
C LYS A 56 21.23 -10.15 -42.01
N GLY A 57 21.49 -11.43 -42.19
CA GLY A 57 22.82 -11.93 -42.57
C GLY A 57 22.99 -13.40 -42.25
N SER A 58 24.05 -14.03 -42.80
CA SER A 58 24.37 -15.46 -42.59
C SER A 58 25.67 -15.67 -41.79
N ASN A 59 26.38 -14.61 -41.47
CA ASN A 59 27.67 -14.64 -40.74
C ASN A 59 27.53 -13.90 -39.41
N THR A 60 28.64 -13.77 -38.67
CA THR A 60 28.70 -12.95 -37.46
C THR A 60 28.33 -11.51 -37.79
N ILE A 61 27.34 -11.00 -37.09
CA ILE A 61 26.83 -9.64 -37.20
C ILE A 61 27.24 -8.90 -35.92
N ASP A 62 28.02 -7.86 -36.05
CA ASP A 62 28.29 -6.93 -34.96
C ASP A 62 27.27 -5.81 -35.03
N LEU A 63 26.51 -5.63 -33.93
CA LEU A 63 25.50 -4.58 -33.80
C LEU A 63 26.06 -3.28 -33.29
N GLY A 64 27.33 -3.25 -32.87
CA GLY A 64 27.90 -2.13 -32.16
C GLY A 64 27.17 -1.89 -30.83
N GLU A 65 27.15 -0.65 -30.40
CA GLU A 65 26.47 -0.24 -29.15
C GLU A 65 24.97 -0.06 -29.39
N VAL A 66 24.16 -0.81 -28.65
CA VAL A 66 22.72 -0.61 -28.58
C VAL A 66 22.41 0.20 -27.32
N LYS A 67 22.06 1.46 -27.48
CA LYS A 67 21.82 2.39 -26.37
C LYS A 67 20.35 2.34 -25.97
N MET A 68 20.07 1.83 -24.79
CA MET A 68 18.72 1.83 -24.22
C MET A 68 18.49 3.11 -23.42
N SER A 69 17.41 3.80 -23.71
CA SER A 69 16.98 4.96 -22.94
C SER A 69 16.18 4.50 -21.71
N PRO A 70 16.44 5.07 -20.53
CA PRO A 70 15.57 4.85 -19.39
C PRO A 70 14.11 5.09 -19.79
N ASP A 71 13.21 4.23 -19.27
CA ASP A 71 11.78 4.40 -19.52
C ASP A 71 11.30 5.66 -18.81
N ALA A 72 11.38 6.78 -19.52
CA ALA A 72 10.96 8.09 -19.01
C ALA A 72 9.45 8.17 -18.75
N ILE A 73 8.66 7.24 -19.29
CA ILE A 73 7.23 7.22 -19.09
C ILE A 73 6.90 6.72 -17.67
N GLY A 74 7.68 5.78 -17.10
CA GLY A 74 7.55 5.35 -15.71
C GLY A 74 8.16 6.32 -14.69
N LEU A 75 9.12 7.15 -15.09
CA LEU A 75 9.82 8.07 -14.21
C LEU A 75 9.19 9.47 -14.17
N GLY A 76 8.48 9.90 -15.23
CA GLY A 76 7.95 11.25 -15.34
C GLY A 76 6.90 11.57 -14.27
N GLU A 77 6.02 10.63 -13.94
CA GLU A 77 4.94 10.86 -12.98
C GLU A 77 5.36 10.55 -11.53
N VAL A 78 6.17 9.52 -11.34
CA VAL A 78 6.91 9.32 -10.08
C VAL A 78 7.80 10.54 -9.81
N SER A 79 8.34 11.17 -10.85
CA SER A 79 9.11 12.41 -10.75
C SER A 79 8.26 13.63 -10.38
N VAL A 80 7.02 13.80 -10.83
CA VAL A 80 6.19 14.97 -10.46
C VAL A 80 5.64 14.84 -9.03
N ILE A 81 5.21 13.67 -8.61
CA ILE A 81 4.77 13.43 -7.23
C ILE A 81 5.97 13.18 -6.29
N ALA A 82 7.03 12.53 -6.76
CA ALA A 82 8.27 12.33 -6.01
C ALA A 82 9.25 13.52 -6.12
N SER A 83 9.07 14.45 -7.07
CA SER A 83 9.83 15.73 -7.08
C SER A 83 9.41 16.64 -5.93
N ILE A 84 8.29 16.33 -5.28
CA ILE A 84 7.96 16.92 -3.98
C ILE A 84 9.09 16.62 -2.97
N ILE A 85 9.78 15.47 -3.12
CA ILE A 85 10.98 15.17 -2.34
C ILE A 85 11.97 14.42 -3.24
N LYS A 86 12.80 15.14 -3.97
CA LYS A 86 13.92 14.50 -4.69
C LYS A 86 14.83 13.82 -3.68
N SER A 87 14.94 12.49 -3.81
CA SER A 87 15.96 11.70 -3.10
C SER A 87 17.30 11.89 -3.83
N ASP A 88 17.84 13.10 -3.79
CA ASP A 88 19.19 13.35 -4.26
C ASP A 88 20.18 13.10 -3.12
N ARG A 89 21.39 12.58 -3.43
CA ARG A 89 22.50 12.46 -2.48
C ARG A 89 22.85 13.78 -1.78
N GLN A 90 22.41 14.89 -2.34
CA GLN A 90 22.59 16.24 -1.81
C GLN A 90 21.52 16.65 -0.79
N THR A 91 20.43 15.90 -0.67
CA THR A 91 19.36 16.23 0.29
C THR A 91 19.68 15.58 1.65
N PRO A 92 19.88 16.36 2.74
CA PRO A 92 20.23 15.81 4.06
C PRO A 92 19.06 15.10 4.75
N ILE A 93 17.95 14.88 4.05
CA ILE A 93 16.71 14.31 4.59
C ILE A 93 16.68 12.81 4.31
N PRO A 94 16.56 11.96 5.34
CA PRO A 94 16.49 10.50 5.15
C PRO A 94 15.13 10.09 4.61
N ILE A 95 15.09 9.73 3.33
CA ILE A 95 13.89 9.25 2.62
C ILE A 95 14.05 7.76 2.34
N SER A 96 12.96 7.02 2.42
CA SER A 96 12.86 5.63 2.00
C SER A 96 11.64 5.46 1.10
N ASN A 97 11.85 4.80 -0.05
CA ASN A 97 10.77 4.47 -0.98
C ASN A 97 10.53 2.96 -0.95
N VAL A 98 9.29 2.55 -0.68
CA VAL A 98 8.85 1.16 -0.78
C VAL A 98 8.13 1.01 -2.12
N LYS A 99 8.76 0.33 -3.07
CA LYS A 99 8.27 0.16 -4.44
C LYS A 99 7.15 -0.91 -4.51
N LEU A 100 6.32 -0.84 -5.55
CA LEU A 100 5.21 -1.77 -5.82
C LEU A 100 5.63 -3.24 -5.71
N ALA A 101 6.72 -3.66 -6.35
CA ALA A 101 7.18 -5.05 -6.30
C ALA A 101 7.39 -5.55 -4.86
N LYS A 102 7.92 -4.71 -3.96
CA LYS A 102 8.11 -5.07 -2.55
C LYS A 102 6.80 -5.05 -1.77
N ILE A 103 5.84 -4.24 -2.18
CA ILE A 103 4.48 -4.23 -1.62
C ILE A 103 3.79 -5.55 -2.00
N GLU A 104 3.76 -5.90 -3.28
CA GLU A 104 3.14 -7.11 -3.81
C GLU A 104 3.74 -8.40 -3.22
N GLU A 105 5.07 -8.45 -3.05
CA GLU A 105 5.76 -9.57 -2.41
C GLU A 105 5.29 -9.82 -0.96
N LYS A 106 4.98 -8.74 -0.21
CA LYS A 106 4.75 -8.80 1.23
C LYS A 106 3.29 -8.71 1.64
N ILE A 107 2.42 -8.21 0.76
CA ILE A 107 1.07 -7.81 1.15
C ILE A 107 0.27 -8.93 1.81
N GLY A 108 0.26 -10.14 1.25
CA GLY A 108 -0.42 -11.32 1.81
C GLY A 108 -1.64 -10.98 2.67
N ASN A 109 -1.55 -11.34 3.96
CA ASN A 109 -2.53 -10.98 5.00
C ASN A 109 -2.09 -9.80 5.88
N LEU A 110 -1.03 -9.07 5.49
CA LEU A 110 -0.51 -7.95 6.26
C LEU A 110 -1.41 -6.71 6.11
N GLU A 111 -1.54 -5.97 7.19
CA GLU A 111 -2.11 -4.64 7.14
C GLU A 111 -1.10 -3.64 6.54
N PHE A 112 -1.61 -2.54 5.98
CA PHE A 112 -0.76 -1.52 5.35
C PHE A 112 0.45 -1.10 6.22
N PRO A 113 0.30 -0.79 7.52
CA PRO A 113 1.44 -0.42 8.36
C PRO A 113 2.53 -1.48 8.44
N GLU A 114 2.17 -2.74 8.38
CA GLU A 114 3.13 -3.85 8.51
C GLU A 114 4.10 -3.96 7.34
N LEU A 115 3.73 -3.43 6.18
CA LEU A 115 4.63 -3.32 5.02
C LEU A 115 5.85 -2.45 5.32
N LEU A 116 5.73 -1.55 6.29
CA LEU A 116 6.77 -0.61 6.67
C LEU A 116 7.72 -1.13 7.75
N LYS A 117 7.53 -2.33 8.28
CA LYS A 117 8.42 -2.95 9.29
C LYS A 117 9.89 -3.03 8.84
N SER A 118 10.15 -3.04 7.54
CA SER A 118 11.52 -3.07 7.00
C SER A 118 12.10 -1.68 6.75
N VAL A 119 11.34 -0.61 7.00
CA VAL A 119 11.83 0.76 6.84
C VAL A 119 12.61 1.17 8.09
N PRO A 120 13.84 1.64 7.98
CA PRO A 120 14.63 2.05 9.15
C PRO A 120 13.91 3.11 9.98
N SER A 121 14.01 3.00 11.30
CA SER A 121 13.38 3.90 12.29
C SER A 121 11.84 3.93 12.28
N VAL A 122 11.20 2.99 11.61
CA VAL A 122 9.75 2.76 11.67
C VAL A 122 9.49 1.52 12.50
N TYR A 123 8.66 1.68 13.53
CA TYR A 123 8.23 0.59 14.40
C TYR A 123 6.72 0.38 14.25
N VAL A 124 6.30 -0.84 13.98
CA VAL A 124 4.90 -1.20 13.74
C VAL A 124 4.48 -2.32 14.69
N THR A 125 3.37 -2.11 15.36
CA THR A 125 2.73 -3.10 16.24
C THR A 125 1.26 -3.29 15.89
N ARG A 126 0.72 -4.46 16.19
CA ARG A 126 -0.73 -4.69 16.32
C ARG A 126 -1.08 -4.65 17.81
N GLU A 127 -1.75 -3.61 18.27
CA GLU A 127 -1.94 -3.37 19.71
C GLU A 127 -2.87 -4.40 20.34
N SER A 128 -4.09 -4.56 19.83
CA SER A 128 -5.07 -5.49 20.40
C SER A 128 -5.12 -6.84 19.69
N GLY A 129 -4.41 -6.95 18.55
CA GLY A 129 -4.44 -8.12 17.68
C GLY A 129 -5.69 -8.22 16.82
N GLY A 130 -6.53 -7.17 16.80
CA GLY A 130 -7.72 -7.06 15.98
C GLY A 130 -7.46 -6.48 14.59
N TYR A 131 -8.52 -6.40 13.79
CA TYR A 131 -8.50 -5.84 12.44
C TYR A 131 -8.29 -4.33 12.45
N GLY A 132 -7.35 -3.84 11.63
CA GLY A 132 -7.07 -2.42 11.48
C GLY A 132 -6.45 -1.75 12.69
N ASP A 133 -5.91 -2.52 13.63
CA ASP A 133 -5.40 -2.05 14.91
C ASP A 133 -3.88 -1.86 14.92
N SER A 134 -3.28 -1.83 13.76
CA SER A 134 -1.86 -1.55 13.62
C SER A 134 -1.54 -0.11 13.98
N ARG A 135 -0.40 0.07 14.65
CA ARG A 135 0.15 1.38 14.98
C ARG A 135 1.53 1.56 14.40
N ILE A 136 1.82 2.80 14.02
CA ILE A 136 3.12 3.20 13.51
C ILE A 136 3.73 4.22 14.45
N ASN A 137 4.97 3.95 14.85
CA ASN A 137 5.84 4.92 15.50
C ASN A 137 7.05 5.16 14.59
N MET A 138 7.45 6.41 14.46
CA MET A 138 8.62 6.80 13.69
C MET A 138 9.55 7.64 14.55
N ARG A 139 10.79 7.17 14.75
CA ARG A 139 11.76 7.81 15.65
C ARG A 139 11.21 8.06 17.07
N GLY A 140 10.33 7.19 17.58
CA GLY A 140 9.69 7.32 18.88
C GLY A 140 8.42 8.19 18.90
N PHE A 141 8.10 8.89 17.82
CA PHE A 141 6.85 9.65 17.69
C PHE A 141 5.71 8.75 17.24
N ASP A 142 4.55 8.88 17.85
CA ASP A 142 3.33 8.17 17.48
C ASP A 142 2.65 8.77 16.24
N SER A 143 1.61 8.10 15.74
CA SER A 143 0.92 8.50 14.51
C SER A 143 0.29 9.90 14.54
N SER A 144 0.03 10.48 15.71
CA SER A 144 -0.52 11.85 15.81
C SER A 144 0.53 12.93 15.48
N ASN A 145 1.81 12.56 15.54
CA ASN A 145 2.95 13.39 15.22
C ASN A 145 3.53 13.11 13.82
N LEU A 146 2.86 12.28 13.03
CA LEU A 146 3.25 11.93 11.65
C LEU A 146 2.27 12.54 10.66
N GLY A 147 2.77 13.13 9.59
CA GLY A 147 1.95 13.50 8.44
C GLY A 147 1.72 12.29 7.57
N VAL A 148 0.46 11.88 7.40
CA VAL A 148 0.11 10.72 6.56
C VAL A 148 -0.78 11.19 5.42
N LEU A 149 -0.37 10.91 4.18
CA LEU A 149 -0.99 11.45 2.99
C LEU A 149 -1.27 10.34 1.95
N ILE A 150 -2.32 10.54 1.16
CA ILE A 150 -2.60 9.77 -0.06
C ILE A 150 -2.58 10.75 -1.23
N ASN A 151 -1.68 10.56 -2.19
CA ASN A 151 -1.46 11.45 -3.33
C ASN A 151 -1.28 12.93 -2.91
N GLY A 152 -0.58 13.16 -1.80
CA GLY A 152 -0.38 14.51 -1.24
C GLY A 152 -1.55 15.05 -0.41
N VAL A 153 -2.67 14.33 -0.30
CA VAL A 153 -3.84 14.72 0.49
C VAL A 153 -3.76 14.12 1.89
N PRO A 154 -3.83 14.92 2.97
CA PRO A 154 -3.75 14.42 4.33
C PRO A 154 -4.95 13.57 4.74
N ILE A 155 -4.68 12.48 5.48
CA ILE A 155 -5.71 11.57 5.98
C ILE A 155 -5.79 11.49 7.50
N ASN A 156 -4.92 12.20 8.20
CA ASN A 156 -4.94 12.31 9.65
C ASN A 156 -6.30 12.83 10.14
N GLY A 157 -6.79 12.28 11.24
CA GLY A 157 -8.04 12.73 11.86
C GLY A 157 -7.93 14.16 12.36
N MET A 158 -8.88 15.01 12.01
CA MET A 158 -8.90 16.42 12.41
C MET A 158 -9.05 16.61 13.92
N GLU A 159 -9.62 15.62 14.61
CA GLU A 159 -9.91 15.67 16.05
C GLU A 159 -8.65 15.40 16.90
N ASN A 160 -7.84 14.41 16.51
CA ASN A 160 -6.75 13.91 17.35
C ASN A 160 -5.44 13.62 16.61
N GLY A 161 -5.38 13.96 15.30
CA GLY A 161 -4.19 13.76 14.49
C GLY A 161 -3.86 12.30 14.13
N LYS A 162 -4.63 11.32 14.64
CA LYS A 162 -4.33 9.90 14.45
C LYS A 162 -4.87 9.37 13.12
N VAL A 163 -4.26 8.30 12.64
CA VAL A 163 -4.77 7.51 11.52
C VAL A 163 -5.28 6.17 12.03
N TYR A 164 -6.55 5.87 11.74
CA TYR A 164 -7.18 4.59 12.03
C TYR A 164 -7.14 3.72 10.78
N TRP A 165 -6.25 2.73 10.76
CA TRP A 165 -5.92 1.98 9.56
C TRP A 165 -7.05 1.09 9.04
N SER A 166 -8.01 0.73 9.90
CA SER A 166 -9.23 0.05 9.48
C SER A 166 -10.04 0.84 8.44
N ASN A 167 -9.95 2.18 8.46
CA ASN A 167 -10.62 3.05 7.48
C ASN A 167 -9.90 3.09 6.12
N TRP A 168 -8.71 2.53 6.03
CA TRP A 168 -7.82 2.56 4.88
C TRP A 168 -7.39 1.15 4.46
N SER A 169 -8.19 0.14 4.80
CA SER A 169 -7.99 -1.24 4.37
C SER A 169 -7.91 -1.32 2.85
N GLY A 170 -7.03 -2.17 2.33
CA GLY A 170 -6.81 -2.31 0.88
C GLY A 170 -6.02 -1.17 0.23
N LEU A 171 -5.59 -0.14 0.98
CA LEU A 171 -4.74 0.92 0.45
C LEU A 171 -3.44 0.37 -0.15
N SER A 172 -2.90 -0.70 0.42
CA SER A 172 -1.73 -1.40 -0.10
C SER A 172 -1.94 -2.00 -1.50
N ASP A 173 -3.14 -2.48 -1.81
CA ASP A 173 -3.47 -3.13 -3.10
C ASP A 173 -3.47 -2.12 -4.26
N VAL A 174 -3.70 -0.85 -3.94
CA VAL A 174 -3.78 0.25 -4.92
C VAL A 174 -2.56 1.16 -4.90
N SER A 175 -1.62 0.95 -3.98
CA SER A 175 -0.41 1.75 -3.87
C SER A 175 0.59 1.39 -4.98
N GLN A 176 1.11 2.41 -5.65
CA GLN A 176 2.21 2.29 -6.61
C GLN A 176 3.56 2.31 -5.88
N PHE A 177 3.70 3.20 -4.92
CA PHE A 177 4.83 3.24 -3.99
C PHE A 177 4.45 3.99 -2.71
N ILE A 178 5.25 3.80 -1.67
CA ILE A 178 5.11 4.49 -0.40
C ILE A 178 6.39 5.24 -0.14
N GLN A 179 6.32 6.54 0.04
CA GLN A 179 7.44 7.39 0.40
C GLN A 179 7.40 7.70 1.89
N VAL A 180 8.50 7.43 2.57
CA VAL A 180 8.64 7.68 4.02
C VAL A 180 9.80 8.63 4.24
N GLN A 181 9.50 9.84 4.69
CA GLN A 181 10.46 10.83 5.13
C GLN A 181 10.54 10.80 6.65
N ARG A 182 11.73 10.67 7.20
CA ARG A 182 11.95 10.51 8.63
C ARG A 182 12.46 11.78 9.28
N GLY A 183 11.74 12.25 10.32
CA GLY A 183 12.09 13.43 11.12
C GLY A 183 11.67 14.74 10.47
N LEU A 184 12.11 15.84 11.10
CA LEU A 184 11.90 17.18 10.59
C LEU A 184 12.59 17.33 9.23
N GLY A 185 11.83 17.65 8.24
CA GLY A 185 12.30 17.98 6.91
C GLY A 185 11.44 19.08 6.34
N ALA A 186 11.94 19.79 5.34
CA ALA A 186 11.10 20.65 4.53
C ALA A 186 10.10 19.77 3.80
N SER A 187 8.97 19.50 4.45
CA SER A 187 7.86 18.83 3.81
C SER A 187 7.27 19.81 2.81
N ALA A 188 7.43 19.52 1.53
CA ALA A 188 6.65 20.20 0.49
C ALA A 188 5.15 19.86 0.58
N LEU A 189 4.81 18.92 1.46
CA LEU A 189 3.45 18.48 1.75
C LEU A 189 2.93 19.32 2.90
N GLY A 190 1.92 20.14 2.70
CA GLY A 190 1.37 21.17 3.60
C GLY A 190 0.93 20.74 5.01
N ILE A 191 1.52 19.70 5.58
CA ILE A 191 1.34 19.24 6.96
C ILE A 191 2.66 19.38 7.72
N SER A 192 2.62 20.06 8.85
CA SER A 192 3.73 20.03 9.81
C SER A 192 3.70 18.71 10.59
N SER A 193 4.81 17.99 10.61
CA SER A 193 4.98 16.78 11.42
C SER A 193 6.38 16.74 12.02
N VAL A 194 6.46 16.38 13.30
CA VAL A 194 7.75 16.31 14.03
C VAL A 194 8.43 14.97 13.78
N GLY A 195 7.67 13.90 13.73
CA GLY A 195 8.18 12.54 13.56
C GLY A 195 8.59 12.22 12.13
N GLY A 196 7.93 12.82 11.15
CA GLY A 196 8.15 12.60 9.73
C GLY A 196 6.85 12.53 8.93
N THR A 197 6.99 12.32 7.61
CA THR A 197 5.85 12.21 6.70
C THR A 197 5.85 10.90 5.95
N MET A 198 4.67 10.43 5.64
CA MET A 198 4.42 9.24 4.84
C MET A 198 3.42 9.58 3.75
N ASN A 199 3.82 9.41 2.49
CA ASN A 199 2.93 9.65 1.36
C ASN A 199 2.74 8.36 0.55
N MET A 200 1.51 7.92 0.42
CA MET A 200 1.11 6.80 -0.41
C MET A 200 0.69 7.34 -1.77
N VAL A 201 1.37 6.89 -2.81
CA VAL A 201 1.01 7.21 -4.19
C VAL A 201 0.25 6.04 -4.77
N THR A 202 -0.96 6.29 -5.24
CA THR A 202 -1.82 5.25 -5.81
C THR A 202 -1.56 5.05 -7.30
N LYS A 203 -1.95 3.88 -7.80
CA LYS A 203 -1.90 3.54 -9.24
C LYS A 203 -2.70 4.55 -10.07
N SER A 204 -2.11 5.07 -11.13
CA SER A 204 -2.65 6.10 -12.01
C SER A 204 -2.19 5.85 -13.46
N THR A 205 -1.63 6.84 -14.15
CA THR A 205 -1.17 6.71 -15.54
C THR A 205 0.00 5.74 -15.73
N GLU A 206 0.78 5.46 -14.68
CA GLU A 206 1.88 4.48 -14.71
C GLU A 206 1.43 3.02 -14.54
N ALA A 207 0.16 2.81 -14.17
CA ALA A 207 -0.35 1.45 -14.05
C ALA A 207 -0.28 0.74 -15.40
N GLN A 208 0.31 -0.43 -15.42
CA GLN A 208 0.36 -1.25 -16.64
C GLN A 208 -1.05 -1.69 -17.05
N LYS A 209 -1.28 -1.72 -18.37
CA LYS A 209 -2.53 -2.27 -18.91
C LYS A 209 -2.70 -3.73 -18.52
N GLY A 210 -3.82 -4.06 -17.91
CA GLY A 210 -4.12 -5.43 -17.50
C GLY A 210 -5.14 -5.51 -16.39
N GLY A 211 -5.32 -6.71 -15.89
CA GLY A 211 -6.17 -6.98 -14.73
C GLY A 211 -5.55 -8.06 -13.87
N SER A 212 -5.89 -8.06 -12.60
CA SER A 212 -5.50 -9.11 -11.67
C SER A 212 -6.68 -9.55 -10.81
N ALA A 213 -6.67 -10.82 -10.44
CA ALA A 213 -7.55 -11.38 -9.44
C ALA A 213 -6.69 -12.07 -8.38
N TYR A 214 -6.98 -11.78 -7.13
CA TYR A 214 -6.28 -12.36 -5.98
C TYR A 214 -7.28 -13.07 -5.07
N PHE A 215 -6.90 -14.26 -4.63
CA PHE A 215 -7.59 -15.00 -3.59
C PHE A 215 -6.58 -15.43 -2.54
N GLY A 216 -6.84 -15.11 -1.28
CA GLY A 216 -5.99 -15.47 -0.14
C GLY A 216 -6.80 -16.13 0.96
N ILE A 217 -6.21 -17.14 1.59
CA ILE A 217 -6.72 -17.78 2.81
C ILE A 217 -5.60 -17.82 3.85
N GLY A 218 -5.97 -17.84 5.10
CA GLY A 218 -5.01 -17.88 6.20
C GLY A 218 -5.62 -18.38 7.50
N ASN A 219 -4.84 -18.26 8.57
CA ASN A 219 -5.27 -18.63 9.90
C ASN A 219 -6.47 -17.78 10.36
N ASP A 220 -7.19 -18.28 11.34
CA ASP A 220 -8.30 -17.58 12.00
C ASP A 220 -9.38 -17.12 11.01
N GLY A 221 -9.73 -17.97 10.06
CA GLY A 221 -10.78 -17.72 9.09
C GLY A 221 -10.47 -16.63 8.07
N PHE A 222 -9.21 -16.16 7.98
CA PHE A 222 -8.83 -15.12 7.03
C PHE A 222 -9.14 -15.53 5.59
N ARG A 223 -9.85 -14.65 4.89
CA ARG A 223 -10.15 -14.75 3.45
C ARG A 223 -10.05 -13.38 2.83
N LYS A 224 -9.34 -13.29 1.71
CA LYS A 224 -9.26 -12.07 0.92
C LYS A 224 -9.56 -12.36 -0.53
N TYR A 225 -10.43 -11.56 -1.12
CA TYR A 225 -10.75 -11.54 -2.54
C TYR A 225 -10.46 -10.15 -3.06
N SER A 226 -9.75 -10.05 -4.16
CA SER A 226 -9.48 -8.76 -4.79
C SER A 226 -9.48 -8.90 -6.30
N VAL A 227 -10.04 -7.92 -6.98
CA VAL A 227 -9.97 -7.78 -8.43
C VAL A 227 -9.54 -6.37 -8.77
N SER A 228 -8.66 -6.25 -9.75
CA SER A 228 -8.24 -4.95 -10.27
C SER A 228 -8.18 -4.96 -11.79
N PHE A 229 -8.37 -3.78 -12.36
CA PHE A 229 -8.28 -3.56 -13.80
C PHE A 229 -7.65 -2.19 -14.06
N SER A 230 -6.77 -2.12 -15.06
CA SER A 230 -6.20 -0.87 -15.56
C SER A 230 -6.14 -0.88 -17.08
N THR A 231 -6.49 0.26 -17.69
CA THR A 231 -6.30 0.46 -19.12
C THR A 231 -4.83 0.70 -19.49
N GLY A 232 -3.99 1.04 -18.51
CA GLY A 232 -2.74 1.73 -18.76
C GLY A 232 -2.99 3.12 -19.35
N LEU A 233 -1.92 3.82 -19.71
CA LEU A 233 -2.01 5.08 -20.45
C LEU A 233 -2.37 4.75 -21.91
N MET A 234 -3.51 5.26 -22.34
CA MET A 234 -4.00 5.11 -23.72
C MET A 234 -3.43 6.21 -24.62
N ASP A 235 -3.38 5.97 -25.93
CA ASP A 235 -2.83 6.92 -26.92
C ASP A 235 -3.52 8.30 -26.89
N ASN A 236 -4.77 8.33 -26.47
CA ASN A 236 -5.51 9.58 -26.29
C ASN A 236 -5.21 10.27 -24.94
N GLY A 237 -4.24 9.80 -24.17
CA GLY A 237 -3.79 10.38 -22.89
C GLY A 237 -4.69 10.08 -21.69
N TRP A 238 -5.70 9.21 -21.80
CA TRP A 238 -6.49 8.75 -20.67
C TRP A 238 -5.88 7.50 -20.03
N ALA A 239 -6.02 7.39 -18.72
CA ALA A 239 -5.76 6.17 -17.96
C ALA A 239 -6.87 5.96 -16.93
N ILE A 240 -7.34 4.72 -16.81
CA ILE A 240 -8.42 4.34 -15.90
C ILE A 240 -8.00 3.11 -15.13
N THR A 241 -8.13 3.16 -13.81
CA THR A 241 -7.84 2.02 -12.93
C THR A 241 -8.97 1.84 -11.92
N PHE A 242 -9.44 0.61 -11.77
CA PHE A 242 -10.41 0.21 -10.75
C PHE A 242 -9.89 -0.95 -9.93
N MET A 243 -10.25 -0.99 -8.64
CA MET A 243 -10.03 -2.12 -7.76
C MET A 243 -11.20 -2.27 -6.79
N GLY A 244 -11.57 -3.53 -6.53
CA GLY A 244 -12.48 -3.91 -5.46
C GLY A 244 -11.92 -5.07 -4.67
N SER A 245 -12.08 -5.07 -3.34
CA SER A 245 -11.69 -6.19 -2.50
C SER A 245 -12.66 -6.42 -1.35
N LEU A 246 -12.69 -7.67 -0.88
CA LEU A 246 -13.35 -8.12 0.35
C LEU A 246 -12.32 -8.84 1.20
N ASN A 247 -12.26 -8.49 2.48
CA ASN A 247 -11.40 -9.11 3.46
C ASN A 247 -12.25 -9.50 4.69
N THR A 248 -12.24 -10.77 5.06
CA THR A 248 -13.00 -11.31 6.21
C THR A 248 -12.12 -12.18 7.07
N GLY A 249 -12.46 -12.32 8.33
CA GLY A 249 -11.79 -13.25 9.25
C GLY A 249 -12.47 -13.29 10.61
N ASP A 250 -12.14 -14.37 11.37
CA ASP A 250 -12.60 -14.53 12.75
C ASP A 250 -11.70 -13.76 13.74
N GLY A 251 -10.47 -13.42 13.29
CA GLY A 251 -9.46 -12.77 14.09
C GLY A 251 -8.71 -13.71 15.03
N TYR A 252 -7.47 -13.36 15.35
CA TYR A 252 -6.63 -14.14 16.28
C TYR A 252 -7.21 -14.16 17.70
N VAL A 253 -7.73 -13.05 18.16
CA VAL A 253 -8.35 -12.91 19.48
C VAL A 253 -9.81 -13.36 19.40
N LYS A 254 -10.28 -14.09 20.40
CA LYS A 254 -11.67 -14.56 20.43
C LYS A 254 -12.68 -13.42 20.28
N GLY A 255 -13.66 -13.61 19.40
CA GLY A 255 -14.73 -12.65 19.16
C GLY A 255 -14.28 -11.34 18.51
N THR A 256 -13.17 -11.34 17.75
CA THR A 256 -12.70 -10.18 16.98
C THR A 256 -12.90 -10.35 15.50
N ASN A 257 -13.97 -11.02 15.12
CA ASN A 257 -14.35 -11.20 13.72
C ASN A 257 -14.60 -9.85 13.02
N TYR A 258 -14.36 -9.85 11.72
CA TYR A 258 -14.42 -8.64 10.91
C TYR A 258 -14.83 -8.91 9.47
N GLU A 259 -15.31 -7.87 8.83
CA GLU A 259 -15.51 -7.78 7.40
C GLU A 259 -15.16 -6.37 6.93
N GLY A 260 -14.31 -6.29 5.92
CA GLY A 260 -13.90 -5.04 5.30
C GLY A 260 -13.96 -5.14 3.78
N TRP A 261 -14.61 -4.16 3.16
CA TRP A 261 -14.62 -3.95 1.72
C TRP A 261 -13.65 -2.84 1.35
N THR A 262 -13.18 -2.85 0.14
CA THR A 262 -12.42 -1.74 -0.41
C THR A 262 -12.86 -1.50 -1.84
N TYR A 263 -13.02 -0.25 -2.20
CA TYR A 263 -13.17 0.17 -3.57
C TYR A 263 -12.21 1.31 -3.89
N PHE A 264 -11.69 1.28 -5.08
CA PHE A 264 -10.78 2.29 -5.60
C PHE A 264 -11.10 2.56 -7.06
N GLY A 265 -11.06 3.83 -7.44
CA GLY A 265 -11.16 4.28 -8.83
C GLY A 265 -10.20 5.43 -9.06
N ASN A 266 -9.46 5.36 -10.15
CA ASN A 266 -8.65 6.47 -10.64
C ASN A 266 -8.97 6.69 -12.12
N ILE A 267 -9.21 7.94 -12.48
CA ILE A 267 -9.36 8.39 -13.86
C ILE A 267 -8.39 9.55 -14.05
N SER A 268 -7.41 9.36 -14.90
CA SER A 268 -6.38 10.35 -15.15
C SER A 268 -6.34 10.74 -16.62
N LYS A 269 -5.94 11.98 -16.88
CA LYS A 269 -5.79 12.54 -18.22
C LYS A 269 -4.48 13.31 -18.31
N VAL A 270 -3.59 12.86 -19.16
CA VAL A 270 -2.46 13.66 -19.67
C VAL A 270 -3.04 14.58 -20.75
N ILE A 271 -3.07 15.88 -20.47
CA ILE A 271 -3.61 16.89 -21.40
C ILE A 271 -2.54 17.24 -22.43
N ASN A 272 -1.31 17.45 -21.96
CA ASN A 272 -0.11 17.70 -22.74
C ASN A 272 1.13 17.48 -21.84
N ASP A 273 2.32 17.76 -22.33
CA ASP A 273 3.60 17.56 -21.61
C ASP A 273 3.72 18.38 -20.32
N HIS A 274 2.91 19.41 -20.16
CA HIS A 274 2.91 20.30 -18.99
C HIS A 274 1.77 20.05 -18.01
N HIS A 275 0.65 19.47 -18.44
CA HIS A 275 -0.56 19.39 -17.65
C HIS A 275 -1.13 17.98 -17.56
N LYS A 276 -1.39 17.54 -16.34
CA LYS A 276 -2.07 16.28 -16.03
C LYS A 276 -3.15 16.49 -14.98
N LEU A 277 -4.28 15.84 -15.15
CA LEU A 277 -5.35 15.73 -14.16
C LEU A 277 -5.50 14.29 -13.67
N SER A 278 -5.80 14.10 -12.39
CA SER A 278 -6.05 12.79 -11.80
C SER A 278 -7.20 12.89 -10.80
N LEU A 279 -8.31 12.24 -11.10
CA LEU A 279 -9.45 12.08 -10.20
C LEU A 279 -9.33 10.72 -9.53
N THR A 280 -9.25 10.70 -8.20
CA THR A 280 -9.13 9.49 -7.38
C THR A 280 -10.28 9.40 -6.40
N ALA A 281 -10.91 8.23 -6.31
CA ALA A 281 -11.89 7.89 -5.29
C ALA A 281 -11.43 6.62 -4.56
N PHE A 282 -11.47 6.65 -3.23
CA PHE A 282 -11.12 5.53 -2.38
C PHE A 282 -12.11 5.42 -1.22
N GLY A 283 -12.48 4.20 -0.84
CA GLY A 283 -13.25 3.95 0.35
C GLY A 283 -13.09 2.51 0.85
N ALA A 284 -13.15 2.36 2.17
CA ALA A 284 -12.99 1.08 2.86
C ALA A 284 -14.06 0.91 3.93
N PRO A 285 -15.33 0.66 3.54
CA PRO A 285 -16.39 0.34 4.51
C PRO A 285 -16.05 -0.96 5.24
N GLN A 286 -16.19 -0.95 6.56
CA GLN A 286 -15.82 -2.08 7.39
C GLN A 286 -16.65 -2.15 8.67
N TRP A 287 -16.73 -3.34 9.23
CA TRP A 287 -17.08 -3.56 10.62
C TRP A 287 -16.14 -4.59 11.24
N HIS A 288 -15.89 -4.44 12.50
CA HIS A 288 -15.06 -5.39 13.25
C HIS A 288 -15.39 -5.34 14.75
N ASN A 289 -15.12 -6.44 15.40
CA ASN A 289 -15.12 -6.51 16.84
C ASN A 289 -13.70 -6.35 17.38
N GLN A 290 -13.58 -5.79 18.57
CA GLN A 290 -12.28 -5.45 19.18
C GLN A 290 -12.16 -6.05 20.58
N ARG A 291 -10.91 -6.31 20.98
CA ARG A 291 -10.54 -6.40 22.38
C ARG A 291 -10.02 -5.03 22.82
N SER A 292 -10.87 -4.25 23.48
CA SER A 292 -10.55 -2.86 23.83
C SER A 292 -9.99 -2.70 25.24
N THR A 293 -9.96 -3.76 26.04
CA THR A 293 -9.53 -3.73 27.44
C THR A 293 -8.11 -4.28 27.57
N MET A 294 -7.26 -3.55 28.29
CA MET A 294 -5.95 -4.07 28.70
C MET A 294 -6.10 -5.05 29.83
N HIS A 295 -5.28 -6.09 29.82
CA HIS A 295 -5.23 -7.15 30.84
C HIS A 295 -3.81 -7.31 31.39
N TYR A 296 -3.70 -7.85 32.59
CA TYR A 296 -2.43 -8.29 33.12
C TYR A 296 -1.90 -9.49 32.37
N ILE A 297 -0.59 -9.66 32.31
CA ILE A 297 0.07 -10.83 31.69
C ILE A 297 -0.40 -12.13 32.32
N GLU A 298 -0.72 -12.11 33.62
CA GLU A 298 -1.24 -13.26 34.35
C GLU A 298 -2.64 -13.69 33.86
N ASP A 299 -3.48 -12.76 33.41
CA ASP A 299 -4.80 -13.09 32.86
C ASP A 299 -4.65 -13.95 31.61
N TYR A 300 -3.70 -13.61 30.74
CA TYR A 300 -3.38 -14.43 29.56
C TYR A 300 -2.77 -15.78 29.90
N LYS A 301 -1.89 -15.84 30.91
CA LYS A 301 -1.26 -17.09 31.33
C LYS A 301 -2.23 -18.06 31.97
N ASN A 302 -3.20 -17.55 32.71
CA ASN A 302 -4.20 -18.33 33.46
C ASN A 302 -5.44 -18.65 32.63
N SER A 303 -5.67 -17.95 31.54
CA SER A 303 -6.76 -18.27 30.61
C SER A 303 -6.43 -19.51 29.78
N PRO A 304 -7.38 -20.45 29.60
CA PRO A 304 -7.22 -21.55 28.66
C PRO A 304 -7.01 -21.08 27.21
N ASP A 305 -7.39 -19.86 26.90
CA ASP A 305 -7.24 -19.26 25.57
C ASP A 305 -5.89 -18.57 25.37
N GLY A 306 -5.11 -18.38 26.44
CA GLY A 306 -3.81 -17.73 26.36
C GLY A 306 -3.86 -16.36 25.67
N GLY A 307 -3.05 -16.13 24.65
CA GLY A 307 -3.03 -14.87 23.91
C GLY A 307 -4.35 -14.54 23.17
N ARG A 308 -5.23 -15.51 22.98
CA ARG A 308 -6.54 -15.34 22.35
C ARG A 308 -7.62 -14.83 23.34
N PHE A 309 -7.28 -14.70 24.60
CA PHE A 309 -8.19 -14.25 25.64
C PHE A 309 -8.81 -12.90 25.33
N ASN A 310 -10.14 -12.81 25.50
CA ASN A 310 -10.91 -11.59 25.37
C ASN A 310 -12.05 -11.60 26.40
N ASN A 311 -11.98 -10.74 27.38
CA ASN A 311 -13.02 -10.62 28.41
C ASN A 311 -14.36 -10.05 27.89
N GLY A 312 -14.34 -9.43 26.71
CA GLY A 312 -15.54 -8.91 26.06
C GLY A 312 -16.25 -9.94 25.15
N TYR A 313 -15.72 -11.16 25.04
CA TYR A 313 -16.32 -12.25 24.28
C TYR A 313 -17.13 -13.13 25.23
N GLY A 314 -18.32 -13.58 24.81
CA GLY A 314 -19.15 -14.47 25.60
C GLY A 314 -20.49 -14.79 24.95
N TYR A 315 -21.46 -15.11 25.76
CA TYR A 315 -22.79 -15.51 25.32
C TYR A 315 -23.88 -14.61 25.94
N ILE A 316 -24.89 -14.26 25.16
CA ILE A 316 -26.13 -13.64 25.63
C ILE A 316 -27.26 -14.57 25.25
N ASN A 317 -28.06 -15.01 26.23
CA ASN A 317 -29.18 -15.95 26.01
C ASN A 317 -28.77 -17.22 25.25
N GLY A 318 -27.54 -17.72 25.48
CA GLY A 318 -27.03 -18.92 24.82
C GLY A 318 -26.46 -18.68 23.40
N GLU A 319 -26.57 -17.49 22.85
CA GLU A 319 -25.96 -17.12 21.57
C GLU A 319 -24.60 -16.48 21.77
N ALA A 320 -23.59 -16.96 21.04
CA ALA A 320 -22.28 -16.35 21.05
C ALA A 320 -22.37 -14.91 20.51
N VAL A 321 -21.96 -13.98 21.32
CA VAL A 321 -21.79 -12.58 20.94
C VAL A 321 -20.31 -12.35 20.79
N GLY A 322 -19.86 -12.02 19.61
CA GLY A 322 -18.55 -11.46 19.42
C GLY A 322 -18.41 -10.29 20.38
N SER A 323 -17.22 -9.76 20.64
CA SER A 323 -17.04 -8.83 21.75
C SER A 323 -18.13 -7.74 21.76
N GLY A 324 -19.23 -7.97 22.48
CA GLY A 324 -20.36 -7.04 22.59
C GLY A 324 -19.96 -5.66 23.13
N TYR A 325 -18.75 -5.57 23.64
CA TYR A 325 -18.07 -4.37 24.09
C TYR A 325 -17.34 -3.59 23.04
N GLY A 326 -17.03 -4.17 21.90
CA GLY A 326 -16.04 -3.59 20.99
C GLY A 326 -16.47 -3.59 19.53
N TYR A 327 -17.78 -3.71 19.24
CA TYR A 327 -18.24 -3.59 17.86
C TYR A 327 -18.03 -2.18 17.35
N ASN A 328 -17.35 -2.08 16.20
CA ASN A 328 -17.09 -0.85 15.49
C ASN A 328 -17.44 -1.03 14.02
N TYR A 329 -18.05 -0.04 13.41
CA TYR A 329 -18.23 0.05 11.96
C TYR A 329 -17.89 1.45 11.50
N TYR A 330 -17.24 1.56 10.34
CA TYR A 330 -16.85 2.86 9.81
C TYR A 330 -16.73 2.83 8.28
N HIS A 331 -17.09 3.94 7.67
CA HIS A 331 -16.88 4.20 6.26
C HIS A 331 -16.46 5.67 6.07
N LYS A 332 -15.26 5.88 5.56
CA LYS A 332 -14.67 7.21 5.33
C LYS A 332 -14.19 7.32 3.88
N PRO A 333 -15.12 7.47 2.91
CA PRO A 333 -14.73 7.70 1.53
C PRO A 333 -13.98 9.01 1.37
N GLN A 334 -13.04 9.02 0.45
CA GLN A 334 -12.29 10.21 0.03
C GLN A 334 -12.29 10.30 -1.48
N VAL A 335 -12.55 11.50 -1.99
CA VAL A 335 -12.43 11.84 -3.41
C VAL A 335 -11.45 13.01 -3.52
N SER A 336 -10.51 12.91 -4.46
CA SER A 336 -9.55 13.98 -4.73
C SER A 336 -9.38 14.20 -6.23
N LEU A 337 -9.29 15.45 -6.62
CA LEU A 337 -8.90 15.89 -7.95
C LEU A 337 -7.55 16.60 -7.85
N ASN A 338 -6.54 16.02 -8.46
CA ASN A 338 -5.18 16.55 -8.47
C ASN A 338 -4.86 17.08 -9.87
N HIS A 339 -4.35 18.30 -9.93
CA HIS A 339 -3.79 18.88 -11.13
C HIS A 339 -2.28 19.04 -10.94
N TYR A 340 -1.53 18.50 -11.87
CA TYR A 340 -0.07 18.59 -11.92
C TYR A 340 0.31 19.50 -13.10
N TRP A 341 1.05 20.56 -12.81
CA TRP A 341 1.53 21.51 -13.81
C TRP A 341 3.06 21.61 -13.74
N THR A 342 3.73 21.13 -14.77
CA THR A 342 5.16 21.34 -15.00
C THR A 342 5.33 22.68 -15.73
N ILE A 343 5.70 23.73 -15.01
CA ILE A 343 5.85 25.08 -15.54
C ILE A 343 7.11 25.14 -16.41
N ASP A 344 8.21 24.63 -15.87
CA ASP A 344 9.50 24.51 -16.52
C ASP A 344 10.32 23.36 -15.89
N GLU A 345 11.58 23.15 -16.32
CA GLU A 345 12.47 22.10 -15.82
C GLU A 345 12.76 22.19 -14.30
N LYS A 346 12.54 23.35 -13.69
CA LYS A 346 12.84 23.62 -12.28
C LYS A 346 11.61 23.84 -11.42
N SER A 347 10.46 24.09 -12.04
CA SER A 347 9.25 24.56 -11.35
C SER A 347 8.05 23.68 -11.67
N THR A 348 7.43 23.14 -10.62
CA THR A 348 6.19 22.38 -10.71
C THR A 348 5.17 22.93 -9.73
N LEU A 349 3.89 22.92 -10.12
CA LEU A 349 2.77 23.28 -9.24
C LEU A 349 1.80 22.11 -9.16
N THR A 350 1.49 21.67 -7.96
CA THR A 350 0.44 20.69 -7.72
C THR A 350 -0.72 21.34 -6.98
N THR A 351 -1.92 21.20 -7.54
CA THR A 351 -3.17 21.69 -6.94
C THR A 351 -4.04 20.49 -6.61
N SER A 352 -4.48 20.38 -5.37
CA SER A 352 -5.35 19.29 -4.91
C SER A 352 -6.65 19.85 -4.35
N LEU A 353 -7.78 19.41 -4.92
CA LEU A 353 -9.11 19.61 -4.38
C LEU A 353 -9.60 18.26 -3.86
N TYR A 354 -10.01 18.19 -2.60
CA TYR A 354 -10.47 16.94 -2.02
C TYR A 354 -11.63 17.12 -1.06
N GLY A 355 -12.38 16.03 -0.88
CA GLY A 355 -13.46 15.94 0.09
C GLY A 355 -13.51 14.55 0.69
N SER A 356 -13.87 14.47 1.97
CA SER A 356 -14.11 13.23 2.67
C SER A 356 -15.28 13.40 3.63
N MET A 357 -16.17 12.41 3.64
CA MET A 357 -17.29 12.32 4.60
C MET A 357 -17.18 11.00 5.33
N ALA A 358 -17.56 10.98 6.60
CA ALA A 358 -17.44 9.77 7.39
C ALA A 358 -18.77 9.40 8.04
N THR A 359 -19.10 8.12 8.01
CA THR A 359 -20.19 7.54 8.77
C THR A 359 -19.67 6.36 9.56
N GLY A 360 -19.95 6.30 10.84
CA GLY A 360 -19.46 5.23 11.69
C GLY A 360 -20.12 5.24 13.06
N GLY A 361 -19.83 4.19 13.80
CA GLY A 361 -20.35 4.03 15.15
C GLY A 361 -19.85 2.75 15.78
N GLY A 362 -20.32 2.52 17.00
CA GLY A 362 -19.96 1.32 17.73
C GLY A 362 -21.04 0.93 18.74
N ARG A 363 -20.90 -0.26 19.28
CA ARG A 363 -21.73 -0.73 20.39
C ARG A 363 -20.84 -0.98 21.60
N ARG A 364 -21.37 -0.58 22.75
CA ARG A 364 -20.74 -0.85 24.04
C ARG A 364 -21.82 -1.32 25.02
N ALA A 365 -21.46 -2.21 25.91
CA ALA A 365 -22.29 -2.50 27.05
C ALA A 365 -22.47 -1.24 27.91
N ARG A 366 -23.69 -1.02 28.42
CA ARG A 366 -24.02 0.12 29.28
C ARG A 366 -23.94 -0.29 30.75
N GLY A 367 -23.31 0.49 31.58
CA GLY A 367 -23.19 0.25 33.01
C GLY A 367 -21.84 -0.38 33.41
N ALA A 368 -21.79 -0.90 34.64
CA ALA A 368 -20.57 -1.56 35.12
C ALA A 368 -20.35 -2.89 34.39
N MET A 369 -19.09 -3.25 34.17
CA MET A 369 -18.69 -4.48 33.52
C MET A 369 -19.25 -5.72 34.25
N SER A 370 -19.36 -5.67 35.59
CA SER A 370 -19.94 -6.71 36.42
C SER A 370 -21.43 -7.00 36.13
N ASN A 371 -22.13 -6.09 35.47
CA ASN A 371 -23.54 -6.30 35.09
C ASN A 371 -23.67 -7.15 33.80
N TRP A 372 -22.58 -7.38 33.09
CA TRP A 372 -22.56 -8.03 31.78
C TRP A 372 -21.70 -9.27 31.75
N LEU A 373 -20.73 -9.37 32.66
CA LEU A 373 -19.72 -10.44 32.65
C LEU A 373 -19.82 -11.27 33.93
N THR A 374 -19.66 -12.58 33.81
CA THR A 374 -19.46 -13.44 34.96
C THR A 374 -18.12 -13.11 35.60
N ILE A 375 -18.15 -12.75 36.88
CA ILE A 375 -16.98 -12.39 37.65
C ILE A 375 -16.44 -13.60 38.42
N ASP A 376 -15.17 -13.82 38.44
CA ASP A 376 -14.50 -14.76 39.34
C ASP A 376 -14.44 -14.14 40.73
N ASN A 377 -15.09 -14.78 41.69
CA ASN A 377 -15.22 -14.29 43.07
C ASN A 377 -13.87 -14.26 43.81
N ASN A 378 -12.89 -15.04 43.38
CA ASN A 378 -11.57 -15.08 44.02
C ASN A 378 -10.65 -13.96 43.53
N THR A 379 -10.75 -13.60 42.29
CA THR A 379 -9.87 -12.59 41.65
C THR A 379 -10.55 -11.24 41.44
N GLY A 380 -11.89 -11.17 41.52
CA GLY A 380 -12.68 -9.99 41.18
C GLY A 380 -12.64 -9.62 39.71
N ARG A 381 -12.20 -10.53 38.84
CA ARG A 381 -12.00 -10.30 37.41
C ARG A 381 -13.03 -11.05 36.57
N PRO A 382 -13.32 -10.57 35.37
CA PRO A 382 -14.20 -11.29 34.44
C PRO A 382 -13.64 -12.67 34.09
N LYS A 383 -14.49 -13.69 34.11
CA LYS A 383 -14.14 -15.01 33.57
C LYS A 383 -14.07 -14.94 32.05
N ASP A 384 -13.17 -15.73 31.49
CA ASP A 384 -13.04 -15.84 30.03
C ASP A 384 -14.33 -16.41 29.41
N GLY A 385 -14.77 -15.79 28.33
CA GLY A 385 -15.86 -16.28 27.49
C GLY A 385 -17.29 -16.21 28.07
N ALA A 386 -17.50 -15.60 29.25
CA ALA A 386 -18.80 -15.58 29.88
C ALA A 386 -19.38 -14.18 30.07
N MET A 387 -20.40 -13.86 29.31
CA MET A 387 -21.26 -12.70 29.59
C MET A 387 -22.48 -13.17 30.44
N MET A 388 -22.94 -12.30 31.31
CA MET A 388 -24.19 -12.58 32.05
C MET A 388 -25.35 -12.62 31.09
N THR A 389 -26.17 -13.65 31.22
CA THR A 389 -27.43 -13.82 30.53
C THR A 389 -28.53 -13.04 31.24
#